data_ce9ad83d1dca5842dd7a0358885c17fa
#
_entry.id   ce9ad83d1dca5842dd7a0358885c17fa
#
_cell.length_a   1.000
_cell.length_b   1.000
_cell.length_c   1.000
_cell.angle_alpha   90.00
_cell.angle_beta   90.00
_cell.angle_gamma   90.00
#
_symmetry.space_group_name_H-M   'P 1'
#
loop_
_entity.id
_entity.type
_entity.pdbx_description
1 polymer ?
#
loop_
_entity_poly.entity_id
_entity_poly.type
_entity_poly.pdbx_seq_one_letter_code
_entity_poly.pdbx_strand_id
1 'polypeptide(L)'
;MTKSMFGRTGLGALALALASAAPAFAQDKVRFQTDWVPSGEHAMYYGAWSKGIYAKHGIDITITRGYGSGDTVTKLAGGASDFGVADVAAVFTARARTGVPVKTIAVLYNESPHSLFVLKSSGITNFKGLEGKKIGITPGNSHRFYFPEVAKKAGTDPNKIVWTNMDGAAMAAQLIAKNIDAAPFYSIHHYYINKAAVKAGEEIVALPFISVGFKIYAASLITSDKMFAEKPDLVKRFLAASKEAFEWTRGNPEEACKLHVARFPEVELDDCVGSVKAVMKFVFTDQTAVSGWGKESAERLKFSWDTIAEANELKKDYDYKQAIDTSLVTK
;
A
#
# COMPACT_ATOMS: atom_id res chain seq x y z
N MET A 1 59.51 -40.44 65.44
CA MET A 1 58.24 -41.18 65.21
C MET A 1 57.31 -40.32 64.31
N THR A 2 57.26 -40.74 63.13
CA THR A 2 56.75 -40.05 61.95
C THR A 2 55.45 -40.66 61.49
N LYS A 3 54.43 -39.89 61.12
CA LYS A 3 53.33 -40.38 60.27
C LYS A 3 53.04 -39.37 59.19
N SER A 4 53.25 -39.81 57.98
CA SER A 4 52.86 -39.27 56.70
C SER A 4 51.33 -39.29 56.58
N MET A 5 50.74 -38.23 55.99
CA MET A 5 49.37 -38.26 55.48
C MET A 5 49.28 -37.67 54.07
N PHE A 6 48.96 -38.53 53.14
CA PHE A 6 48.71 -38.25 51.72
C PHE A 6 47.51 -37.31 51.52
N GLY A 7 47.71 -36.21 50.80
CA GLY A 7 46.69 -35.37 50.31
C GLY A 7 46.17 -35.86 48.96
N ARG A 8 44.82 -36.04 48.85
CA ARG A 8 44.12 -36.41 47.60
C ARG A 8 43.89 -35.15 46.76
N THR A 9 44.51 -35.10 45.63
CA THR A 9 44.24 -34.12 44.57
C THR A 9 42.89 -34.40 43.93
N GLY A 10 41.93 -33.47 44.10
CA GLY A 10 40.66 -33.47 43.38
C GLY A 10 40.82 -32.87 42.00
N LEU A 11 40.63 -33.67 40.94
CA LEU A 11 40.48 -33.18 39.57
C LEU A 11 39.11 -32.51 39.46
N GLY A 12 39.09 -31.17 39.40
CA GLY A 12 37.91 -30.41 39.00
C GLY A 12 37.69 -30.53 37.50
N ALA A 13 36.62 -31.22 37.08
CA ALA A 13 36.18 -31.29 35.69
C ALA A 13 35.59 -29.92 35.26
N LEU A 14 36.33 -29.19 34.44
CA LEU A 14 35.87 -27.95 33.81
C LEU A 14 34.97 -28.36 32.64
N ALA A 15 33.63 -28.37 32.84
CA ALA A 15 32.64 -28.56 31.79
C ALA A 15 32.60 -27.28 30.94
N LEU A 16 33.27 -27.29 29.78
CA LEU A 16 33.07 -26.25 28.75
C LEU A 16 31.65 -26.39 28.18
N ALA A 17 30.77 -25.49 28.60
CA ALA A 17 29.48 -25.28 27.92
C ALA A 17 29.78 -24.62 26.55
N LEU A 18 29.83 -25.43 25.48
CA LEU A 18 29.75 -24.94 24.11
C LEU A 18 28.34 -24.35 23.89
N ALA A 19 28.20 -23.07 24.14
CA ALA A 19 27.07 -22.34 23.66
C ALA A 19 27.12 -22.39 22.13
N SER A 20 26.24 -23.21 21.54
CA SER A 20 26.01 -23.22 20.09
C SER A 20 25.48 -21.84 19.69
N ALA A 21 26.38 -20.93 19.30
CA ALA A 21 25.99 -19.71 18.61
C ALA A 21 25.39 -20.15 17.27
N ALA A 22 24.07 -20.18 17.19
CA ALA A 22 23.38 -20.28 15.91
C ALA A 22 23.94 -19.15 15.02
N PRO A 23 24.32 -19.43 13.77
CA PRO A 23 24.79 -18.38 12.87
C PRO A 23 23.69 -17.33 12.77
N ALA A 24 23.95 -16.12 13.26
CA ALA A 24 23.12 -14.98 13.00
C ALA A 24 23.27 -14.68 11.51
N PHE A 25 22.39 -15.23 10.68
CA PHE A 25 22.33 -14.85 9.28
C PHE A 25 22.11 -13.34 9.24
N ALA A 26 23.01 -12.63 8.57
CA ALA A 26 22.85 -11.19 8.36
C ALA A 26 21.51 -10.95 7.66
N GLN A 27 20.70 -10.07 8.24
CA GLN A 27 19.41 -9.71 7.64
C GLN A 27 19.64 -9.00 6.31
N ASP A 28 18.83 -9.32 5.30
CA ASP A 28 18.85 -8.59 4.05
C ASP A 28 18.27 -7.18 4.26
N LYS A 29 19.04 -6.16 3.88
CA LYS A 29 18.56 -4.76 3.90
C LYS A 29 17.57 -4.54 2.78
N VAL A 30 16.39 -4.06 3.12
CA VAL A 30 15.28 -3.83 2.19
C VAL A 30 14.77 -2.41 2.34
N ARG A 31 14.70 -1.67 1.23
CA ARG A 31 14.08 -0.36 1.13
C ARG A 31 12.67 -0.54 0.59
N PHE A 32 11.68 -0.22 1.41
CA PHE A 32 10.26 -0.32 1.06
C PHE A 32 9.64 1.07 0.96
N GLN A 33 8.93 1.32 -0.13
CA GLN A 33 8.27 2.59 -0.43
C GLN A 33 6.76 2.42 -0.32
N THR A 34 6.10 3.15 0.61
CA THR A 34 4.63 3.25 0.56
C THR A 34 4.19 4.19 -0.56
N ASP A 35 2.92 4.15 -0.90
CA ASP A 35 2.36 4.96 -1.99
C ASP A 35 1.82 6.33 -1.54
N TRP A 36 1.69 6.55 -0.23
CA TRP A 36 1.06 7.75 0.32
C TRP A 36 1.70 8.26 1.61
N VAL A 37 1.18 9.38 2.11
CA VAL A 37 1.50 9.90 3.43
C VAL A 37 1.09 8.90 4.50
N PRO A 38 1.87 8.73 5.59
CA PRO A 38 1.48 7.84 6.67
C PRO A 38 0.11 8.19 7.22
N SER A 39 -0.77 7.20 7.22
CA SER A 39 -2.13 7.27 7.75
C SER A 39 -2.49 5.92 8.35
N GLY A 40 -3.66 5.76 8.94
CA GLY A 40 -4.07 4.50 9.55
C GLY A 40 -4.01 3.29 8.63
N GLU A 41 -4.20 3.48 7.32
CA GLU A 41 -4.07 2.41 6.31
C GLU A 41 -2.66 1.83 6.18
N HIS A 42 -1.64 2.48 6.75
CA HIS A 42 -0.26 1.99 6.68
C HIS A 42 0.18 1.26 7.96
N ALA A 43 -0.71 1.09 8.93
CA ALA A 43 -0.39 0.40 10.19
C ALA A 43 0.09 -1.04 9.97
N MET A 44 -0.40 -1.73 8.92
CA MET A 44 0.06 -3.07 8.55
C MET A 44 1.53 -3.10 8.06
N TYR A 45 2.09 -1.98 7.65
CA TYR A 45 3.52 -1.88 7.28
C TYR A 45 4.36 -1.39 8.44
N TYR A 46 4.07 -0.19 8.97
CA TYR A 46 4.87 0.44 10.01
C TYR A 46 4.68 -0.22 11.39
N GLY A 47 3.45 -0.63 11.73
CA GLY A 47 3.17 -1.38 12.95
C GLY A 47 3.84 -2.75 12.94
N ALA A 48 3.76 -3.47 11.82
CA ALA A 48 4.44 -4.75 11.64
C ALA A 48 5.98 -4.61 11.66
N TRP A 49 6.53 -3.52 11.11
CA TRP A 49 7.96 -3.21 11.24
C TRP A 49 8.34 -3.05 12.71
N SER A 50 7.61 -2.22 13.47
CA SER A 50 7.86 -2.02 14.91
C SER A 50 7.67 -3.29 15.74
N LYS A 51 6.77 -4.19 15.32
CA LYS A 51 6.54 -5.50 15.93
C LYS A 51 7.68 -6.49 15.66
N GLY A 52 8.55 -6.21 14.67
CA GLY A 52 9.64 -7.10 14.28
C GLY A 52 9.25 -8.23 13.32
N ILE A 53 8.07 -8.15 12.68
CA ILE A 53 7.60 -9.20 11.76
C ILE A 53 8.57 -9.38 10.60
N TYR A 54 9.05 -8.29 9.97
CA TYR A 54 10.03 -8.39 8.88
C TYR A 54 11.38 -8.98 9.37
N ALA A 55 11.83 -8.60 10.57
CA ALA A 55 13.06 -9.11 11.17
C ALA A 55 13.02 -10.63 11.39
N LYS A 56 11.85 -11.16 11.79
CA LYS A 56 11.58 -12.62 11.92
C LYS A 56 11.79 -13.36 10.59
N HIS A 57 11.53 -12.70 9.46
CA HIS A 57 11.77 -13.25 8.12
C HIS A 57 13.17 -12.94 7.56
N GLY A 58 14.11 -12.50 8.41
CA GLY A 58 15.48 -12.19 7.99
C GLY A 58 15.61 -10.92 7.16
N ILE A 59 14.71 -9.94 7.37
CA ILE A 59 14.66 -8.69 6.63
C ILE A 59 14.86 -7.50 7.57
N ASP A 60 15.92 -6.72 7.33
CA ASP A 60 16.13 -5.39 7.91
C ASP A 60 15.47 -4.34 6.99
N ILE A 61 14.23 -4.00 7.30
CA ILE A 61 13.41 -3.13 6.44
C ILE A 61 13.52 -1.67 6.85
N THR A 62 13.66 -0.79 5.87
CA THR A 62 13.45 0.66 6.00
C THR A 62 12.24 1.07 5.17
N ILE A 63 11.24 1.67 5.82
CA ILE A 63 10.01 2.11 5.14
C ILE A 63 10.02 3.63 4.98
N THR A 64 9.79 4.09 3.76
CA THR A 64 9.68 5.52 3.41
C THR A 64 8.30 5.85 2.87
N ARG A 65 7.82 7.08 3.15
CA ARG A 65 6.51 7.54 2.65
C ARG A 65 6.54 7.74 1.13
N GLY A 66 5.37 7.60 0.51
CA GLY A 66 5.15 7.86 -0.91
C GLY A 66 4.52 9.22 -1.22
N TYR A 67 4.46 9.49 -2.52
CA TYR A 67 3.86 10.68 -3.12
C TYR A 67 2.91 10.31 -4.27
N GLY A 68 2.34 9.11 -4.21
CA GLY A 68 1.47 8.50 -5.20
C GLY A 68 2.11 7.29 -5.89
N SER A 69 1.27 6.42 -6.45
CA SER A 69 1.69 5.16 -7.08
C SER A 69 2.69 5.34 -8.21
N GLY A 70 2.58 6.42 -8.99
CA GLY A 70 3.54 6.75 -10.07
C GLY A 70 4.93 7.09 -9.54
N ASP A 71 5.03 7.77 -8.38
CA ASP A 71 6.30 8.04 -7.70
C ASP A 71 6.95 6.73 -7.24
N THR A 72 6.17 5.82 -6.63
CA THR A 72 6.67 4.51 -6.19
C THR A 72 7.21 3.71 -7.37
N VAL A 73 6.47 3.63 -8.50
CA VAL A 73 6.94 2.94 -9.72
C VAL A 73 8.25 3.54 -10.22
N THR A 74 8.37 4.87 -10.24
CA THR A 74 9.59 5.56 -10.68
C THR A 74 10.80 5.25 -9.79
N LYS A 75 10.61 5.24 -8.47
CA LYS A 75 11.68 4.94 -7.50
C LYS A 75 12.17 3.49 -7.60
N LEU A 76 11.25 2.54 -7.81
CA LEU A 76 11.63 1.15 -8.06
C LEU A 76 12.38 0.98 -9.38
N ALA A 77 11.90 1.61 -10.44
CA ALA A 77 12.57 1.57 -11.75
C ALA A 77 13.99 2.16 -11.69
N GLY A 78 14.17 3.22 -10.93
CA GLY A 78 15.47 3.86 -10.70
C GLY A 78 16.35 3.18 -9.64
N GLY A 79 15.88 2.09 -9.00
CA GLY A 79 16.63 1.37 -7.97
C GLY A 79 16.75 2.12 -6.63
N ALA A 80 15.95 3.15 -6.40
CA ALA A 80 15.90 3.87 -5.13
C ALA A 80 15.16 3.07 -4.03
N SER A 81 14.27 2.16 -4.42
CA SER A 81 13.55 1.23 -3.54
C SER A 81 13.59 -0.18 -4.11
N ASP A 82 13.48 -1.18 -3.23
CA ASP A 82 13.54 -2.60 -3.58
C ASP A 82 12.12 -3.18 -3.75
N PHE A 83 11.22 -2.78 -2.87
CA PHE A 83 9.79 -3.09 -2.92
C PHE A 83 8.96 -1.83 -2.70
N GLY A 84 7.69 -1.87 -3.09
CA GLY A 84 6.80 -0.75 -2.84
C GLY A 84 5.34 -1.12 -2.91
N VAL A 85 4.50 -0.14 -2.56
CA VAL A 85 3.05 -0.18 -2.79
C VAL A 85 2.72 0.73 -3.95
N ALA A 86 1.93 0.24 -4.89
CA ALA A 86 1.35 1.05 -5.95
C ALA A 86 0.05 0.42 -6.45
N ASP A 87 -0.83 1.23 -7.00
CA ASP A 87 -1.99 0.73 -7.73
C ASP A 87 -1.57 -0.01 -9.00
N VAL A 88 -2.27 -1.11 -9.30
CA VAL A 88 -2.05 -1.93 -10.49
C VAL A 88 -2.05 -1.09 -11.77
N ALA A 89 -2.90 -0.06 -11.85
CA ALA A 89 -2.94 0.83 -13.01
C ALA A 89 -1.67 1.62 -13.25
N ALA A 90 -0.99 2.05 -12.21
CA ALA A 90 0.29 2.76 -12.36
C ALA A 90 1.34 1.84 -12.98
N VAL A 91 1.38 0.57 -12.56
CA VAL A 91 2.27 -0.45 -13.11
C VAL A 91 1.92 -0.75 -14.57
N PHE A 92 0.64 -1.03 -14.86
CA PHE A 92 0.16 -1.30 -16.22
C PHE A 92 0.50 -0.15 -17.18
N THR A 93 0.16 1.08 -16.76
CA THR A 93 0.38 2.27 -17.60
C THR A 93 1.86 2.52 -17.85
N ALA A 94 2.71 2.43 -16.83
CA ALA A 94 4.14 2.64 -16.96
C ALA A 94 4.79 1.58 -17.88
N ARG A 95 4.47 0.30 -17.67
CA ARG A 95 5.02 -0.77 -18.52
C ARG A 95 4.53 -0.68 -19.97
N ALA A 96 3.25 -0.48 -20.17
CA ALA A 96 2.69 -0.45 -21.54
C ALA A 96 3.16 0.77 -22.34
N ARG A 97 3.40 1.93 -21.68
CA ARG A 97 3.86 3.16 -22.35
C ARG A 97 5.37 3.20 -22.57
N THR A 98 6.13 2.80 -21.58
CA THR A 98 7.58 3.08 -21.54
C THR A 98 8.46 1.85 -21.28
N GLY A 99 7.86 0.67 -21.11
CA GLY A 99 8.61 -0.56 -20.84
C GLY A 99 9.31 -0.60 -19.48
N VAL A 100 8.86 0.23 -18.51
CA VAL A 100 9.47 0.28 -17.17
C VAL A 100 9.50 -1.11 -16.54
N PRO A 101 10.67 -1.63 -16.09
CA PRO A 101 10.85 -3.00 -15.62
C PRO A 101 10.39 -3.17 -14.14
N VAL A 102 9.12 -2.87 -13.87
CA VAL A 102 8.48 -3.00 -12.55
C VAL A 102 7.22 -3.85 -12.71
N LYS A 103 6.97 -4.76 -11.80
CA LYS A 103 5.78 -5.63 -11.81
C LYS A 103 5.07 -5.70 -10.46
N THR A 104 3.79 -5.98 -10.50
CA THR A 104 2.99 -6.38 -9.35
C THR A 104 3.36 -7.81 -8.94
N ILE A 105 3.61 -8.01 -7.63
CA ILE A 105 3.96 -9.32 -7.06
C ILE A 105 2.94 -9.85 -6.06
N ALA A 106 2.01 -8.99 -5.61
CA ALA A 106 0.82 -9.39 -4.85
C ALA A 106 -0.24 -8.31 -4.99
N VAL A 107 -1.49 -8.70 -5.21
CA VAL A 107 -2.64 -7.78 -5.19
C VAL A 107 -3.15 -7.66 -3.75
N LEU A 108 -3.23 -6.43 -3.25
CA LEU A 108 -3.70 -6.17 -1.89
C LEU A 108 -5.19 -5.82 -1.86
N TYR A 109 -5.62 -4.87 -2.69
CA TYR A 109 -7.01 -4.44 -2.71
C TYR A 109 -7.72 -5.04 -3.92
N ASN A 110 -8.64 -5.95 -3.61
CA ASN A 110 -9.42 -6.68 -4.62
C ASN A 110 -10.50 -5.81 -5.30
N GLU A 111 -10.81 -4.67 -4.71
CA GLU A 111 -11.72 -3.67 -5.28
C GLU A 111 -11.13 -2.28 -5.13
N SER A 112 -11.56 -1.36 -6.00
CA SER A 112 -11.10 0.01 -6.00
C SER A 112 -11.76 0.83 -4.89
N PRO A 113 -11.00 1.36 -3.92
CA PRO A 113 -11.50 2.29 -2.92
C PRO A 113 -11.51 3.76 -3.41
N HIS A 114 -11.12 4.01 -4.66
CA HIS A 114 -10.95 5.34 -5.21
C HIS A 114 -12.24 6.16 -5.15
N SER A 115 -12.12 7.40 -4.71
CA SER A 115 -13.22 8.37 -4.61
C SER A 115 -12.70 9.78 -4.84
N LEU A 116 -13.57 10.69 -5.27
CA LEU A 116 -13.34 12.11 -5.11
C LEU A 116 -14.18 12.61 -3.94
N PHE A 117 -13.55 13.35 -3.03
CA PHE A 117 -14.21 13.97 -1.91
C PHE A 117 -14.54 15.43 -2.24
N VAL A 118 -15.75 15.84 -1.93
CA VAL A 118 -16.26 17.21 -2.07
C VAL A 118 -16.91 17.64 -0.76
N LEU A 119 -17.06 18.94 -0.55
CA LEU A 119 -17.85 19.44 0.56
C LEU A 119 -19.35 19.37 0.21
N LYS A 120 -20.18 18.98 1.16
CA LYS A 120 -21.64 18.99 1.01
C LYS A 120 -22.16 20.38 0.67
N SER A 121 -21.57 21.42 1.27
CA SER A 121 -21.89 22.83 1.00
C SER A 121 -21.60 23.27 -0.43
N SER A 122 -20.77 22.53 -1.19
CA SER A 122 -20.51 22.82 -2.61
C SER A 122 -21.67 22.50 -3.54
N GLY A 123 -22.66 21.68 -3.09
CA GLY A 123 -23.75 21.20 -3.91
C GLY A 123 -23.35 20.16 -4.96
N ILE A 124 -22.10 19.72 -5.02
CA ILE A 124 -21.62 18.69 -5.94
C ILE A 124 -22.07 17.32 -5.42
N THR A 125 -22.90 16.62 -6.17
CA THR A 125 -23.45 15.31 -5.79
C THR A 125 -23.06 14.16 -6.72
N ASN A 126 -22.39 14.47 -7.84
CA ASN A 126 -21.98 13.51 -8.85
C ASN A 126 -20.76 14.04 -9.64
N PHE A 127 -20.18 13.19 -10.50
CA PHE A 127 -18.99 13.53 -11.29
C PHE A 127 -19.25 14.64 -12.31
N LYS A 128 -20.47 14.78 -12.83
CA LYS A 128 -20.84 15.85 -13.77
C LYS A 128 -20.69 17.23 -13.15
N GLY A 129 -20.98 17.36 -11.86
CA GLY A 129 -20.81 18.59 -11.10
C GLY A 129 -19.36 19.03 -10.92
N LEU A 130 -18.38 18.21 -11.32
CA LEU A 130 -16.95 18.54 -11.25
C LEU A 130 -16.44 19.30 -12.48
N GLU A 131 -17.21 19.42 -13.57
CA GLU A 131 -16.80 20.20 -14.75
C GLU A 131 -16.52 21.65 -14.38
N GLY A 132 -15.36 22.16 -14.77
CA GLY A 132 -14.87 23.49 -14.44
C GLY A 132 -14.33 23.66 -13.01
N LYS A 133 -14.31 22.59 -12.20
CA LYS A 133 -13.90 22.63 -10.80
C LYS A 133 -12.42 22.33 -10.63
N LYS A 134 -11.83 22.89 -9.55
CA LYS A 134 -10.44 22.68 -9.16
C LYS A 134 -10.34 21.39 -8.34
N ILE A 135 -9.62 20.40 -8.84
CA ILE A 135 -9.31 19.17 -8.11
C ILE A 135 -7.84 19.20 -7.69
N GLY A 136 -7.58 19.21 -6.37
CA GLY A 136 -6.22 19.09 -5.84
C GLY A 136 -5.70 17.68 -6.04
N ILE A 137 -4.42 17.53 -6.47
CA ILE A 137 -3.84 16.20 -6.74
C ILE A 137 -2.31 16.23 -6.61
N THR A 138 -1.72 15.11 -6.16
CA THR A 138 -0.27 14.93 -6.29
C THR A 138 0.08 14.45 -7.70
N PRO A 139 1.23 14.84 -8.27
CA PRO A 139 1.60 14.50 -9.65
C PRO A 139 1.58 13.00 -9.99
N GLY A 140 1.92 12.13 -9.05
CA GLY A 140 1.95 10.67 -9.23
C GLY A 140 0.68 9.92 -8.78
N ASN A 141 -0.40 10.64 -8.50
CA ASN A 141 -1.61 10.06 -7.91
C ASN A 141 -2.35 9.15 -8.90
N SER A 142 -2.70 7.95 -8.45
CA SER A 142 -3.37 6.93 -9.26
C SER A 142 -4.75 7.33 -9.76
N HIS A 143 -5.50 8.16 -9.03
CA HIS A 143 -6.81 8.64 -9.48
C HIS A 143 -6.75 9.30 -10.87
N ARG A 144 -5.63 9.94 -11.20
CA ARG A 144 -5.46 10.56 -12.51
C ARG A 144 -5.39 9.56 -13.66
N PHE A 145 -4.87 8.35 -13.41
CA PHE A 145 -4.85 7.27 -14.40
C PHE A 145 -6.22 6.68 -14.65
N TYR A 146 -7.12 6.77 -13.67
CA TYR A 146 -8.45 6.18 -13.73
C TYR A 146 -9.53 7.16 -14.18
N PHE A 147 -9.34 8.45 -13.88
CA PHE A 147 -10.40 9.45 -14.00
C PHE A 147 -10.99 9.59 -15.41
N PRO A 148 -10.23 9.47 -16.53
CA PRO A 148 -10.80 9.55 -17.86
C PRO A 148 -11.93 8.52 -18.10
N GLU A 149 -11.74 7.27 -17.65
CA GLU A 149 -12.77 6.24 -17.79
C GLU A 149 -13.94 6.45 -16.81
N VAL A 150 -13.65 6.88 -15.58
CA VAL A 150 -14.71 7.25 -14.61
C VAL A 150 -15.56 8.38 -15.15
N ALA A 151 -14.94 9.42 -15.70
CA ALA A 151 -15.60 10.56 -16.30
C ALA A 151 -16.48 10.13 -17.49
N LYS A 152 -15.96 9.30 -18.40
CA LYS A 152 -16.71 8.75 -19.53
C LYS A 152 -17.96 8.00 -19.07
N LYS A 153 -17.81 7.08 -18.10
CA LYS A 153 -18.94 6.31 -17.53
C LYS A 153 -19.95 7.20 -16.81
N ALA A 154 -19.50 8.28 -16.22
CA ALA A 154 -20.34 9.26 -15.52
C ALA A 154 -20.97 10.33 -16.44
N GLY A 155 -20.66 10.33 -17.73
CA GLY A 155 -21.09 11.39 -18.65
C GLY A 155 -20.47 12.76 -18.38
N THR A 156 -19.24 12.77 -17.84
CA THR A 156 -18.46 13.96 -17.50
C THR A 156 -17.34 14.13 -18.53
N ASP A 157 -17.07 15.37 -18.95
CA ASP A 157 -15.94 15.67 -19.82
C ASP A 157 -14.65 15.80 -18.98
N PRO A 158 -13.68 14.84 -19.10
CA PRO A 158 -12.46 14.88 -18.30
C PRO A 158 -11.56 16.09 -18.63
N ASN A 159 -11.72 16.71 -19.82
CA ASN A 159 -10.94 17.87 -20.24
C ASN A 159 -11.40 19.16 -19.57
N LYS A 160 -12.58 19.17 -18.99
CA LYS A 160 -13.09 20.31 -18.22
C LYS A 160 -12.64 20.33 -16.77
N ILE A 161 -11.92 19.32 -16.32
CA ILE A 161 -11.40 19.26 -14.94
C ILE A 161 -10.12 20.07 -14.80
N VAL A 162 -10.07 20.94 -13.80
CA VAL A 162 -8.90 21.77 -13.51
C VAL A 162 -8.06 21.09 -12.42
N TRP A 163 -7.06 20.31 -12.86
CA TRP A 163 -6.14 19.65 -11.93
C TRP A 163 -5.13 20.64 -11.36
N THR A 164 -5.05 20.71 -10.02
CA THR A 164 -4.11 21.59 -9.30
C THR A 164 -3.13 20.74 -8.49
N ASN A 165 -1.86 20.80 -8.87
CA ASN A 165 -0.82 20.01 -8.19
C ASN A 165 -0.55 20.55 -6.78
N MET A 166 -0.52 19.64 -5.79
CA MET A 166 -0.21 19.96 -4.39
C MET A 166 0.31 18.73 -3.64
N ASP A 167 0.86 18.94 -2.45
CA ASP A 167 1.23 17.82 -1.56
C ASP A 167 0.00 17.12 -1.00
N GLY A 168 0.03 15.78 -0.94
CA GLY A 168 -1.07 14.95 -0.46
C GLY A 168 -1.47 15.24 0.99
N ALA A 169 -0.51 15.62 1.85
CA ALA A 169 -0.79 15.96 3.23
C ALA A 169 -1.62 17.25 3.38
N ALA A 170 -1.55 18.15 2.39
CA ALA A 170 -2.30 19.41 2.40
C ALA A 170 -3.74 19.27 1.84
N MET A 171 -4.01 18.24 1.03
CA MET A 171 -5.25 18.18 0.23
C MET A 171 -6.52 18.24 1.07
N ALA A 172 -6.61 17.52 2.18
CA ALA A 172 -7.80 17.54 3.03
C ALA A 172 -8.05 18.94 3.62
N ALA A 173 -7.01 19.59 4.13
CA ALA A 173 -7.10 20.96 4.66
C ALA A 173 -7.48 21.98 3.58
N GLN A 174 -6.92 21.85 2.36
CA GLN A 174 -7.24 22.74 1.24
C GLN A 174 -8.70 22.56 0.77
N LEU A 175 -9.22 21.33 0.80
CA LEU A 175 -10.63 21.05 0.50
C LEU A 175 -11.54 21.68 1.57
N ILE A 176 -11.26 21.46 2.85
CA ILE A 176 -12.06 22.01 3.96
C ILE A 176 -12.04 23.55 3.96
N ALA A 177 -10.87 24.14 3.63
CA ALA A 177 -10.72 25.59 3.49
C ALA A 177 -11.34 26.16 2.19
N LYS A 178 -11.92 25.33 1.32
CA LYS A 178 -12.55 25.72 0.04
C LYS A 178 -11.58 26.32 -0.99
N ASN A 179 -10.28 26.05 -0.87
CA ASN A 179 -9.26 26.47 -1.84
C ASN A 179 -9.25 25.59 -3.09
N ILE A 180 -9.79 24.38 -2.97
CA ILE A 180 -10.08 23.41 -4.03
C ILE A 180 -11.53 22.89 -3.86
N ASP A 181 -12.16 22.49 -4.96
CA ASP A 181 -13.54 22.01 -4.96
C ASP A 181 -13.65 20.52 -4.67
N ALA A 182 -12.62 19.75 -5.02
CA ALA A 182 -12.56 18.30 -4.78
C ALA A 182 -11.12 17.83 -4.53
N ALA A 183 -10.99 16.68 -3.89
CA ALA A 183 -9.71 16.01 -3.66
C ALA A 183 -9.86 14.48 -3.80
N PRO A 184 -8.87 13.80 -4.44
CA PRO A 184 -8.84 12.34 -4.58
C PRO A 184 -8.38 11.70 -3.28
N PHE A 185 -9.21 10.82 -2.76
CA PHE A 185 -8.92 9.99 -1.60
C PHE A 185 -9.48 8.58 -1.80
N TYR A 186 -8.98 7.63 -1.05
CA TYR A 186 -9.65 6.36 -0.88
C TYR A 186 -10.87 6.52 0.04
N SER A 187 -11.94 5.79 -0.21
CA SER A 187 -13.15 5.82 0.61
C SER A 187 -12.88 5.48 2.09
N ILE A 188 -11.83 4.71 2.38
CA ILE A 188 -11.37 4.40 3.73
C ILE A 188 -10.89 5.63 4.52
N HIS A 189 -10.56 6.74 3.85
CA HIS A 189 -10.15 7.99 4.48
C HIS A 189 -11.34 8.88 4.89
N HIS A 190 -12.56 8.54 4.45
CA HIS A 190 -13.75 9.36 4.70
C HIS A 190 -13.95 9.67 6.18
N TYR A 191 -13.78 8.67 7.04
CA TYR A 191 -14.05 8.81 8.47
C TYR A 191 -13.26 9.96 9.10
N TYR A 192 -11.94 9.95 9.01
CA TYR A 192 -11.11 10.96 9.66
C TYR A 192 -11.13 12.31 8.95
N ILE A 193 -11.26 12.35 7.61
CA ILE A 193 -11.37 13.61 6.86
C ILE A 193 -12.71 14.28 7.16
N ASN A 194 -13.82 13.52 7.20
CA ASN A 194 -15.13 14.07 7.57
C ASN A 194 -15.14 14.56 9.03
N LYS A 195 -14.49 13.85 9.95
CA LYS A 195 -14.32 14.29 11.34
C LYS A 195 -13.63 15.67 11.42
N ALA A 196 -12.59 15.89 10.60
CA ALA A 196 -11.93 17.19 10.49
C ALA A 196 -12.83 18.27 9.84
N ALA A 197 -13.58 17.90 8.80
CA ALA A 197 -14.53 18.80 8.16
C ALA A 197 -15.64 19.25 9.11
N VAL A 198 -16.22 18.32 9.89
CA VAL A 198 -17.27 18.63 10.89
C VAL A 198 -16.78 19.61 11.95
N LYS A 199 -15.53 19.50 12.41
CA LYS A 199 -14.93 20.49 13.32
C LYS A 199 -14.84 21.89 12.70
N ALA A 200 -14.79 21.99 11.37
CA ALA A 200 -14.80 23.25 10.63
C ALA A 200 -16.19 23.70 10.15
N GLY A 201 -17.27 23.01 10.59
CA GLY A 201 -18.65 23.32 10.19
C GLY A 201 -19.03 22.82 8.79
N GLU A 202 -18.27 21.88 8.23
CA GLU A 202 -18.48 21.29 6.90
C GLU A 202 -18.73 19.77 7.01
N GLU A 203 -19.15 19.16 5.89
CA GLU A 203 -19.35 17.71 5.77
C GLU A 203 -18.78 17.23 4.43
N ILE A 204 -18.10 16.08 4.45
CA ILE A 204 -17.55 15.46 3.24
C ILE A 204 -18.58 14.56 2.59
N VAL A 205 -18.77 14.73 1.28
CA VAL A 205 -19.46 13.78 0.41
C VAL A 205 -18.44 13.07 -0.46
N ALA A 206 -18.47 11.73 -0.44
CA ALA A 206 -17.62 10.92 -1.30
C ALA A 206 -18.35 10.61 -2.63
N LEU A 207 -17.63 10.73 -3.73
CA LEU A 207 -18.02 10.29 -5.07
C LEU A 207 -17.20 9.06 -5.43
N PRO A 208 -17.63 7.83 -5.04
CA PRO A 208 -16.81 6.63 -5.23
C PRO A 208 -16.82 6.19 -6.69
N PHE A 209 -15.66 5.83 -7.22
CA PHE A 209 -15.50 5.37 -8.61
C PHE A 209 -16.28 4.07 -8.89
N ILE A 210 -16.44 3.24 -7.86
CA ILE A 210 -17.24 2.02 -7.95
C ILE A 210 -18.73 2.29 -8.29
N SER A 211 -19.25 3.49 -7.97
CA SER A 211 -20.65 3.86 -8.26
C SER A 211 -20.96 3.93 -9.76
N VAL A 212 -19.93 4.09 -10.59
CA VAL A 212 -20.02 4.06 -12.07
C VAL A 212 -19.48 2.77 -12.67
N GLY A 213 -19.40 1.69 -11.87
CA GLY A 213 -18.95 0.37 -12.33
C GLY A 213 -17.43 0.19 -12.42
N PHE A 214 -16.65 1.05 -11.76
CA PHE A 214 -15.20 0.98 -11.75
C PHE A 214 -14.68 -0.05 -10.71
N LYS A 215 -14.79 -1.36 -11.04
CA LYS A 215 -14.50 -2.49 -10.14
C LYS A 215 -13.16 -3.14 -10.47
N ILE A 216 -12.09 -2.36 -10.47
CA ILE A 216 -10.73 -2.84 -10.78
C ILE A 216 -9.93 -3.17 -9.51
N TYR A 217 -8.82 -3.87 -9.69
CA TYR A 217 -7.77 -3.96 -8.66
C TYR A 217 -7.17 -2.59 -8.36
N ALA A 218 -6.77 -2.37 -7.11
CA ALA A 218 -6.11 -1.14 -6.69
C ALA A 218 -4.72 -1.43 -6.10
N ALA A 219 -4.49 -1.12 -4.82
CA ALA A 219 -3.18 -1.26 -4.20
C ALA A 219 -2.60 -2.67 -4.33
N SER A 220 -1.31 -2.73 -4.62
CA SER A 220 -0.54 -3.96 -4.82
C SER A 220 0.89 -3.80 -4.29
N LEU A 221 1.53 -4.91 -3.93
CA LEU A 221 2.98 -4.93 -3.72
C LEU A 221 3.67 -5.06 -5.07
N ILE A 222 4.70 -4.25 -5.26
CA ILE A 222 5.45 -4.17 -6.52
C ILE A 222 6.95 -4.31 -6.28
N THR A 223 7.66 -4.81 -7.28
CA THR A 223 9.13 -4.86 -7.30
C THR A 223 9.65 -4.73 -8.73
N SER A 224 10.98 -4.59 -8.91
CA SER A 224 11.58 -4.59 -10.24
C SER A 224 11.69 -6.00 -10.81
N ASP A 225 11.67 -6.13 -12.15
CA ASP A 225 11.92 -7.40 -12.84
C ASP A 225 13.26 -8.01 -12.42
N LYS A 226 14.28 -7.16 -12.22
CA LYS A 226 15.60 -7.58 -11.76
C LYS A 226 15.54 -8.22 -10.36
N MET A 227 14.91 -7.56 -9.40
CA MET A 227 14.76 -8.09 -8.04
C MET A 227 14.02 -9.42 -8.05
N PHE A 228 12.93 -9.50 -8.82
CA PHE A 228 12.12 -10.71 -8.93
C PHE A 228 12.90 -11.91 -9.52
N ALA A 229 13.75 -11.65 -10.53
CA ALA A 229 14.52 -12.70 -11.21
C ALA A 229 15.79 -13.09 -10.43
N GLU A 230 16.54 -12.11 -9.90
CA GLU A 230 17.85 -12.35 -9.29
C GLU A 230 17.77 -12.72 -7.82
N LYS A 231 16.71 -12.31 -7.08
CA LYS A 231 16.55 -12.54 -5.65
C LYS A 231 15.19 -13.15 -5.28
N PRO A 232 14.74 -14.25 -5.93
CA PRO A 232 13.41 -14.81 -5.72
C PRO A 232 13.18 -15.25 -4.25
N ASP A 233 14.21 -15.68 -3.53
CA ASP A 233 14.07 -16.06 -2.13
C ASP A 233 13.84 -14.86 -1.21
N LEU A 234 14.45 -13.71 -1.50
CA LEU A 234 14.17 -12.46 -0.78
C LEU A 234 12.73 -12.01 -1.07
N VAL A 235 12.29 -12.09 -2.33
CA VAL A 235 10.90 -11.77 -2.72
C VAL A 235 9.91 -12.67 -1.99
N LYS A 236 10.15 -13.99 -1.91
CA LYS A 236 9.31 -14.93 -1.15
C LYS A 236 9.23 -14.57 0.34
N ARG A 237 10.38 -14.28 0.98
CA ARG A 237 10.43 -13.89 2.39
C ARG A 237 9.71 -12.56 2.65
N PHE A 238 9.87 -11.58 1.75
CA PHE A 238 9.16 -10.31 1.82
C PHE A 238 7.64 -10.49 1.69
N LEU A 239 7.19 -11.33 0.76
CA LEU A 239 5.77 -11.64 0.59
C LEU A 239 5.20 -12.39 1.80
N ALA A 240 5.95 -13.35 2.36
CA ALA A 240 5.54 -14.08 3.56
C ALA A 240 5.46 -13.14 4.79
N ALA A 241 6.44 -12.27 4.98
CA ALA A 241 6.43 -11.25 6.02
C ALA A 241 5.26 -10.27 5.86
N SER A 242 4.98 -9.85 4.62
CA SER A 242 3.86 -8.97 4.33
C SER A 242 2.52 -9.64 4.60
N LYS A 243 2.35 -10.90 4.18
CA LYS A 243 1.14 -11.68 4.50
C LYS A 243 0.92 -11.77 6.01
N GLU A 244 1.97 -12.17 6.77
CA GLU A 244 1.92 -12.23 8.24
C GLU A 244 1.58 -10.86 8.84
N ALA A 245 2.12 -9.77 8.30
CA ALA A 245 1.84 -8.41 8.74
C ALA A 245 0.37 -8.02 8.58
N PHE A 246 -0.24 -8.37 7.44
CA PHE A 246 -1.67 -8.12 7.20
C PHE A 246 -2.56 -8.99 8.09
N GLU A 247 -2.26 -10.29 8.22
CA GLU A 247 -3.01 -11.23 9.08
C GLU A 247 -2.91 -10.84 10.55
N TRP A 248 -1.70 -10.50 11.03
CA TRP A 248 -1.49 -10.01 12.38
C TRP A 248 -2.25 -8.71 12.65
N THR A 249 -2.15 -7.72 11.75
CA THR A 249 -2.86 -6.44 11.89
C THR A 249 -4.36 -6.63 11.90
N ARG A 250 -4.90 -7.55 11.08
CA ARG A 250 -6.33 -7.90 11.10
C ARG A 250 -6.78 -8.44 12.47
N GLY A 251 -5.96 -9.29 13.08
CA GLY A 251 -6.25 -9.87 14.40
C GLY A 251 -5.96 -8.93 15.58
N ASN A 252 -5.08 -7.92 15.37
CA ASN A 252 -4.59 -7.04 16.43
C ASN A 252 -4.60 -5.55 16.00
N PRO A 253 -5.73 -5.00 15.53
CA PRO A 253 -5.78 -3.66 14.95
C PRO A 253 -5.36 -2.56 15.92
N GLU A 254 -5.70 -2.68 17.20
CA GLU A 254 -5.33 -1.69 18.22
C GLU A 254 -3.82 -1.71 18.52
N GLU A 255 -3.19 -2.89 18.61
CA GLU A 255 -1.75 -3.00 18.84
C GLU A 255 -0.99 -2.47 17.63
N ALA A 256 -1.38 -2.85 16.42
CA ALA A 256 -0.78 -2.35 15.18
C ALA A 256 -0.86 -0.81 15.09
N CYS A 257 -2.00 -0.24 15.44
CA CYS A 257 -2.19 1.21 15.47
C CYS A 257 -1.41 1.89 16.59
N LYS A 258 -1.29 1.33 17.79
CA LYS A 258 -0.43 1.88 18.86
C LYS A 258 1.03 1.98 18.39
N LEU A 259 1.54 0.94 17.74
CA LEU A 259 2.90 0.94 17.19
C LEU A 259 3.06 1.91 16.01
N HIS A 260 2.01 2.09 15.19
CA HIS A 260 1.99 3.05 14.10
C HIS A 260 1.99 4.50 14.61
N VAL A 261 1.08 4.83 15.51
CA VAL A 261 0.94 6.18 16.11
C VAL A 261 2.18 6.59 16.90
N ALA A 262 2.89 5.64 17.53
CA ALA A 262 4.17 5.92 18.18
C ALA A 262 5.24 6.48 17.21
N ARG A 263 5.12 6.20 15.90
CA ARG A 263 5.98 6.76 14.83
C ARG A 263 5.40 8.02 14.20
N PHE A 264 4.08 8.12 14.15
CA PHE A 264 3.31 9.17 13.49
C PHE A 264 2.27 9.74 14.45
N PRO A 265 2.71 10.57 15.43
CA PRO A 265 1.82 11.08 16.49
C PRO A 265 0.72 12.03 15.98
N GLU A 266 0.81 12.47 14.72
CA GLU A 266 -0.25 13.21 14.04
C GLU A 266 -1.46 12.35 13.66
N VAL A 267 -1.34 11.01 13.68
CA VAL A 267 -2.42 10.06 13.42
C VAL A 267 -3.12 9.71 14.74
N GLU A 268 -4.40 10.01 14.87
CA GLU A 268 -5.17 9.63 16.05
C GLU A 268 -5.40 8.11 16.10
N LEU A 269 -5.31 7.51 17.29
CA LEU A 269 -5.41 6.04 17.48
C LEU A 269 -6.73 5.48 16.94
N ASP A 270 -7.85 6.11 17.27
CA ASP A 270 -9.19 5.65 16.85
C ASP A 270 -9.36 5.74 15.34
N ASP A 271 -8.81 6.80 14.72
CA ASP A 271 -8.84 7.00 13.27
C ASP A 271 -7.98 5.93 12.57
N CYS A 272 -6.85 5.57 13.14
CA CYS A 272 -6.01 4.46 12.68
C CYS A 272 -6.77 3.12 12.74
N VAL A 273 -7.36 2.78 13.87
CA VAL A 273 -8.11 1.52 14.06
C VAL A 273 -9.30 1.44 13.09
N GLY A 274 -10.01 2.55 12.90
CA GLY A 274 -11.09 2.65 11.93
C GLY A 274 -10.61 2.40 10.49
N SER A 275 -9.49 3.01 10.12
CA SER A 275 -8.86 2.84 8.79
C SER A 275 -8.39 1.39 8.57
N VAL A 276 -7.73 0.77 9.56
CA VAL A 276 -7.31 -0.64 9.48
C VAL A 276 -8.52 -1.55 9.24
N LYS A 277 -9.60 -1.39 10.03
CA LYS A 277 -10.82 -2.19 9.86
C LYS A 277 -11.45 -2.02 8.48
N ALA A 278 -11.39 -0.81 7.93
CA ALA A 278 -11.88 -0.52 6.58
C ALA A 278 -11.00 -1.18 5.50
N VAL A 279 -9.66 -1.05 5.60
CA VAL A 279 -8.70 -1.68 4.67
C VAL A 279 -8.88 -3.20 4.62
N MET A 280 -9.05 -3.85 5.77
CA MET A 280 -9.17 -5.31 5.83
C MET A 280 -10.36 -5.86 5.03
N LYS A 281 -11.40 -5.04 4.78
CA LYS A 281 -12.53 -5.40 3.91
C LYS A 281 -12.17 -5.43 2.42
N PHE A 282 -11.16 -4.67 2.00
CA PHE A 282 -10.64 -4.69 0.62
C PHE A 282 -9.62 -5.79 0.41
N VAL A 283 -8.91 -6.20 1.47
CA VAL A 283 -7.86 -7.23 1.41
C VAL A 283 -8.41 -8.63 1.58
N PHE A 284 -9.25 -8.86 2.59
CA PHE A 284 -9.80 -10.18 2.94
C PHE A 284 -11.24 -10.30 2.45
N THR A 285 -11.38 -10.50 1.16
CA THR A 285 -12.66 -10.64 0.43
C THR A 285 -12.97 -12.12 0.14
N ASP A 286 -14.13 -12.40 -0.44
CA ASP A 286 -14.47 -13.75 -0.93
C ASP A 286 -13.44 -14.23 -1.98
N GLN A 287 -12.91 -13.34 -2.82
CA GLN A 287 -11.82 -13.68 -3.74
C GLN A 287 -10.57 -14.13 -2.97
N THR A 288 -10.19 -13.46 -1.89
CA THR A 288 -9.04 -13.86 -1.06
C THR A 288 -9.29 -15.21 -0.40
N ALA A 289 -10.51 -15.50 0.01
CA ALA A 289 -10.86 -16.81 0.58
C ALA A 289 -10.71 -17.96 -0.44
N VAL A 290 -10.95 -17.70 -1.72
CA VAL A 290 -10.85 -18.69 -2.80
C VAL A 290 -9.42 -18.78 -3.35
N SER A 291 -8.82 -17.65 -3.72
CA SER A 291 -7.54 -17.60 -4.43
C SER A 291 -6.32 -17.55 -3.52
N GLY A 292 -6.50 -17.16 -2.26
CA GLY A 292 -5.42 -16.84 -1.30
C GLY A 292 -5.06 -15.36 -1.30
N TRP A 293 -4.42 -14.93 -0.21
CA TRP A 293 -3.92 -13.55 -0.07
C TRP A 293 -2.93 -13.21 -1.18
N GLY A 294 -3.05 -12.02 -1.74
CA GLY A 294 -2.12 -11.49 -2.73
C GLY A 294 -2.28 -12.06 -4.15
N LYS A 295 -3.19 -13.03 -4.36
CA LYS A 295 -3.44 -13.63 -5.67
C LYS A 295 -4.52 -12.86 -6.44
N GLU A 296 -4.32 -12.76 -7.74
CA GLU A 296 -5.33 -12.24 -8.67
C GLU A 296 -6.27 -13.35 -9.16
N SER A 297 -7.45 -12.94 -9.66
CA SER A 297 -8.26 -13.75 -10.56
C SER A 297 -8.04 -13.30 -12.01
N ALA A 298 -7.99 -14.24 -12.94
CA ALA A 298 -7.75 -13.95 -14.35
C ALA A 298 -8.84 -13.04 -14.94
N GLU A 299 -10.09 -13.23 -14.55
CA GLU A 299 -11.24 -12.44 -15.00
C GLU A 299 -11.10 -10.97 -14.56
N ARG A 300 -10.88 -10.72 -13.27
CA ARG A 300 -10.76 -9.35 -12.73
C ARG A 300 -9.48 -8.67 -13.20
N LEU A 301 -8.40 -9.43 -13.38
CA LEU A 301 -7.16 -8.90 -13.94
C LEU A 301 -7.38 -8.40 -15.37
N LYS A 302 -8.05 -9.20 -16.20
CA LYS A 302 -8.40 -8.79 -17.57
C LYS A 302 -9.31 -7.57 -17.58
N PHE A 303 -10.36 -7.56 -16.75
CA PHE A 303 -11.25 -6.42 -16.61
C PHE A 303 -10.48 -5.15 -16.19
N SER A 304 -9.55 -5.29 -15.23
CA SER A 304 -8.71 -4.17 -14.77
C SER A 304 -7.83 -3.65 -15.90
N TRP A 305 -7.19 -4.56 -16.66
CA TRP A 305 -6.40 -4.16 -17.83
C TRP A 305 -7.23 -3.45 -18.88
N ASP A 306 -8.34 -4.04 -19.32
CA ASP A 306 -9.18 -3.47 -20.38
C ASP A 306 -9.65 -2.05 -19.99
N THR A 307 -10.09 -1.87 -18.74
CA THR A 307 -10.52 -0.59 -18.21
C THR A 307 -9.39 0.46 -18.18
N ILE A 308 -8.19 0.04 -17.74
CA ILE A 308 -7.01 0.92 -17.66
C ILE A 308 -6.48 1.25 -19.05
N ALA A 309 -6.44 0.27 -19.94
CA ALA A 309 -5.98 0.46 -21.31
C ALA A 309 -6.88 1.44 -22.08
N GLU A 310 -8.20 1.35 -21.88
CA GLU A 310 -9.16 2.31 -22.47
C GLU A 310 -8.97 3.71 -21.87
N ALA A 311 -8.91 3.83 -20.54
CA ALA A 311 -8.75 5.09 -19.82
C ALA A 311 -7.48 5.86 -20.22
N ASN A 312 -6.44 5.15 -20.60
CA ASN A 312 -5.10 5.72 -20.84
C ASN A 312 -4.64 5.56 -22.29
N GLU A 313 -5.52 5.16 -23.20
CA GLU A 313 -5.23 4.97 -24.64
C GLU A 313 -4.00 4.08 -24.87
N LEU A 314 -3.89 3.00 -24.07
CA LEU A 314 -2.79 2.06 -24.16
C LEU A 314 -2.97 1.11 -25.36
N LYS A 315 -1.87 0.56 -25.89
CA LYS A 315 -1.92 -0.45 -26.94
C LYS A 315 -2.67 -1.70 -26.44
N LYS A 316 -3.77 -2.06 -27.08
CA LYS A 316 -4.61 -3.20 -26.67
C LYS A 316 -3.94 -4.56 -26.86
N ASP A 317 -2.95 -4.65 -27.74
CA ASP A 317 -2.14 -5.84 -28.01
C ASP A 317 -0.95 -6.03 -27.04
N TYR A 318 -0.78 -5.09 -26.10
CA TYR A 318 0.22 -5.26 -25.04
C TYR A 318 -0.14 -6.47 -24.15
N ASP A 319 0.83 -7.36 -23.94
CA ASP A 319 0.67 -8.47 -23.02
C ASP A 319 0.77 -8.00 -21.56
N TYR A 320 -0.38 -7.62 -20.99
CA TYR A 320 -0.48 -7.10 -19.62
C TYR A 320 -0.05 -8.09 -18.55
N LYS A 321 0.01 -9.40 -18.85
CA LYS A 321 0.48 -10.42 -17.91
C LYS A 321 1.96 -10.25 -17.56
N GLN A 322 2.74 -9.55 -18.40
CA GLN A 322 4.12 -9.18 -18.06
C GLN A 322 4.21 -8.19 -16.89
N ALA A 323 3.14 -7.46 -16.59
CA ALA A 323 3.11 -6.46 -15.53
C ALA A 323 2.72 -7.04 -14.15
N ILE A 324 2.42 -8.32 -14.06
CA ILE A 324 2.03 -8.99 -12.82
C ILE A 324 2.56 -10.43 -12.79
N ASP A 325 3.10 -10.82 -11.63
CA ASP A 325 3.50 -12.19 -11.37
C ASP A 325 3.38 -12.48 -9.87
N THR A 326 2.29 -13.13 -9.49
CA THR A 326 2.02 -13.53 -8.08
C THR A 326 2.45 -14.96 -7.78
N SER A 327 3.24 -15.60 -8.65
CA SER A 327 3.66 -17.00 -8.50
C SER A 327 4.40 -17.29 -7.19
N LEU A 328 5.15 -16.29 -6.68
CA LEU A 328 5.92 -16.40 -5.44
C LEU A 328 5.10 -16.16 -4.17
N VAL A 329 3.83 -15.79 -4.26
CA VAL A 329 2.92 -15.72 -3.10
C VAL A 329 2.62 -17.15 -2.65
N THR A 330 2.95 -17.49 -1.41
CA THR A 330 2.62 -18.78 -0.81
C THR A 330 1.18 -18.81 -0.29
N LYS A 331 0.55 -20.01 -0.33
CA LYS A 331 -0.81 -20.23 0.18
C LYS A 331 -0.92 -19.97 1.69
#